data_0c5cc10cdf55f2e9bb8f464738bfa792
#
_entry.id   0c5cc10cdf55f2e9bb8f464738bfa792
#
_cell.length_a   1.000
_cell.length_b   1.000
_cell.length_c   1.000
_cell.angle_alpha   90.00
_cell.angle_beta   90.00
_cell.angle_gamma   90.00
#
_symmetry.space_group_name_H-M   'P 1'
#
loop_
_entity.id
_entity.type
_entity.pdbx_description
1 polymer ?
#
loop_
_entity_poly.entity_id
_entity_poly.type
_entity_poly.pdbx_seq_one_letter_code
_entity_poly.pdbx_strand_id
1 'polypeptide(L)'
;SREKTVSRFLHKLSEDPERIKNNIRPFIEKKLLEMLALIRENGLPFYQKQAGSKILYAHHIYHINPHDVEIRVTFHVDSKTFRYQLQCYYEGQPFSLSELKPVVVLTSSPATLLLGMELYFFPHIESARILPFTKKRSISVDALQIEKYIDNIVIPIARYHDIETHGLNITEEECACEAVLSFEDATYNGQALQLVFRYGDQTFAPDSANEMKKIIYRKTSGEI
;
A
#
# COMPACT_ATOMS: atom_id res chain seq x y z
N SER A 1 23.34 -9.09 34.06
CA SER A 1 22.22 -8.21 34.40
C SER A 1 21.41 -7.93 33.14
N ARG A 2 20.11 -7.87 33.29
CA ARG A 2 19.11 -7.73 32.17
C ARG A 2 19.39 -6.48 31.32
N GLU A 3 19.83 -5.39 31.89
CA GLU A 3 20.20 -4.16 31.20
C GLU A 3 21.37 -4.32 30.24
N LYS A 4 22.42 -5.07 30.64
CA LYS A 4 23.56 -5.34 29.74
C LYS A 4 23.17 -6.20 28.54
N THR A 5 22.21 -7.12 28.74
CA THR A 5 21.69 -7.96 27.64
C THR A 5 20.87 -7.13 26.66
N VAL A 6 20.00 -6.26 27.16
CA VAL A 6 19.19 -5.35 26.34
C VAL A 6 20.08 -4.36 25.57
N SER A 7 21.07 -3.77 26.21
CA SER A 7 22.01 -2.85 25.57
C SER A 7 22.83 -3.52 24.47
N ARG A 8 23.32 -4.76 24.69
CA ARG A 8 24.02 -5.52 23.64
C ARG A 8 23.09 -5.90 22.48
N PHE A 9 21.84 -6.23 22.77
CA PHE A 9 20.84 -6.53 21.76
C PHE A 9 20.54 -5.30 20.90
N LEU A 10 20.30 -4.14 21.51
CA LEU A 10 20.08 -2.88 20.82
C LEU A 10 21.29 -2.45 19.98
N HIS A 11 22.51 -2.66 20.49
CA HIS A 11 23.72 -2.37 19.74
C HIS A 11 23.85 -3.25 18.49
N LYS A 12 23.62 -4.57 18.62
CA LYS A 12 23.62 -5.49 17.47
C LYS A 12 22.53 -5.18 16.45
N LEU A 13 21.38 -4.66 16.90
CA LEU A 13 20.32 -4.22 16.00
C LEU A 13 20.70 -2.96 15.22
N SER A 14 21.39 -2.01 15.86
CA SER A 14 21.83 -0.79 15.18
C SER A 14 22.89 -1.04 14.11
N GLU A 15 23.58 -2.18 14.17
CA GLU A 15 24.60 -2.59 13.19
C GLU A 15 23.99 -3.25 11.92
N ASP A 16 22.71 -3.64 11.97
CA ASP A 16 22.01 -4.28 10.84
C ASP A 16 20.69 -3.56 10.51
N PRO A 17 20.76 -2.47 9.73
CA PRO A 17 19.60 -1.70 9.34
C PRO A 17 18.53 -2.50 8.58
N GLU A 18 18.94 -3.47 7.76
CA GLU A 18 18.02 -4.31 7.00
C GLU A 18 17.23 -5.24 7.90
N ARG A 19 17.82 -5.77 8.95
CA ARG A 19 17.12 -6.58 9.95
C ARG A 19 16.09 -5.77 10.72
N ILE A 20 16.42 -4.52 11.05
CA ILE A 20 15.46 -3.60 11.69
C ILE A 20 14.28 -3.37 10.74
N LYS A 21 14.57 -3.01 9.49
CA LYS A 21 13.58 -2.70 8.48
C LYS A 21 12.65 -3.88 8.19
N ASN A 22 13.21 -5.07 8.03
CA ASN A 22 12.46 -6.22 7.53
C ASN A 22 11.76 -7.04 8.64
N ASN A 23 12.26 -7.02 9.87
CA ASN A 23 11.70 -7.85 10.94
C ASN A 23 11.13 -7.05 12.10
N ILE A 24 11.80 -5.98 12.53
CA ILE A 24 11.41 -5.26 13.74
C ILE A 24 10.37 -4.21 13.44
N ARG A 25 10.56 -3.45 12.39
CA ARG A 25 9.63 -2.39 11.98
C ARG A 25 8.22 -2.92 11.71
N PRO A 26 8.01 -4.00 10.93
CA PRO A 26 6.68 -4.56 10.72
C PRO A 26 5.99 -5.00 12.01
N PHE A 27 6.77 -5.58 12.95
CA PHE A 27 6.24 -5.97 14.26
C PHE A 27 5.79 -4.76 15.09
N ILE A 28 6.60 -3.70 15.13
CA ILE A 28 6.26 -2.46 15.84
C ILE A 28 5.05 -1.79 15.18
N GLU A 29 5.02 -1.69 13.84
CA GLU A 29 3.92 -1.09 13.10
C GLU A 29 2.61 -1.85 13.33
N LYS A 30 2.65 -3.19 13.37
CA LYS A 30 1.47 -4.00 13.71
C LYS A 30 0.93 -3.67 15.10
N LYS A 31 1.82 -3.58 16.12
CA LYS A 31 1.41 -3.24 17.48
C LYS A 31 0.90 -1.80 17.60
N LEU A 32 1.50 -0.90 16.84
CA LEU A 32 1.05 0.48 16.77
C LEU A 32 -0.35 0.59 16.14
N LEU A 33 -0.63 -0.15 15.07
CA LEU A 33 -1.96 -0.20 14.45
C LEU A 33 -3.01 -0.73 15.43
N GLU A 34 -2.73 -1.82 16.15
CA GLU A 34 -3.63 -2.36 17.17
C GLU A 34 -3.93 -1.31 18.26
N MET A 35 -2.92 -0.58 18.71
CA MET A 35 -3.07 0.48 19.70
C MET A 35 -3.87 1.67 19.16
N LEU A 36 -3.58 2.12 17.94
CA LEU A 36 -4.29 3.24 17.32
C LEU A 36 -5.77 2.91 17.05
N ALA A 37 -6.08 1.66 16.70
CA ALA A 37 -7.46 1.20 16.56
C ALA A 37 -8.23 1.33 17.89
N LEU A 38 -7.64 0.85 18.99
CA LEU A 38 -8.24 0.97 20.32
C LEU A 38 -8.44 2.43 20.76
N ILE A 39 -7.46 3.30 20.49
CA ILE A 39 -7.55 4.74 20.80
C ILE A 39 -8.69 5.38 19.99
N ARG A 40 -8.81 5.05 18.70
CA ARG A 40 -9.84 5.53 17.80
C ARG A 40 -11.24 5.07 18.23
N GLU A 41 -11.43 3.78 18.49
CA GLU A 41 -12.70 3.19 18.91
C GLU A 41 -13.22 3.79 20.23
N ASN A 42 -12.32 4.12 21.14
CA ASN A 42 -12.69 4.66 22.45
C ASN A 42 -12.63 6.20 22.52
N GLY A 43 -12.34 6.89 21.42
CA GLY A 43 -12.24 8.35 21.36
C GLY A 43 -11.20 8.93 22.32
N LEU A 44 -10.10 8.18 22.56
CA LEU A 44 -9.09 8.60 23.51
C LEU A 44 -8.19 9.70 22.91
N PRO A 45 -7.74 10.67 23.72
CA PRO A 45 -6.83 11.69 23.24
C PRO A 45 -5.45 11.12 22.94
N PHE A 46 -4.88 11.54 21.81
CA PHE A 46 -3.52 11.21 21.42
C PHE A 46 -2.65 12.47 21.49
N TYR A 47 -1.51 12.39 22.15
CA TYR A 47 -0.65 13.55 22.31
C TYR A 47 0.83 13.19 22.28
N GLN A 48 1.65 14.14 21.84
CA GLN A 48 3.09 14.03 21.89
C GLN A 48 3.61 14.69 23.17
N LYS A 49 4.24 13.89 24.02
CA LYS A 49 4.93 14.40 25.20
C LYS A 49 6.32 14.87 24.83
N GLN A 50 6.62 16.13 25.06
CA GLN A 50 8.00 16.61 24.96
C GLN A 50 8.83 16.11 26.15
N ALA A 51 10.06 15.67 25.89
CA ALA A 51 10.98 15.22 26.92
C ALA A 51 11.21 16.36 27.96
N GLY A 52 11.01 16.03 29.24
CA GLY A 52 11.18 16.98 30.34
C GLY A 52 9.97 17.89 30.64
N SER A 53 8.95 17.96 29.79
CA SER A 53 7.74 18.71 30.09
C SER A 53 6.78 17.91 30.97
N LYS A 54 6.26 18.53 32.03
CA LYS A 54 5.16 18.01 32.86
C LYS A 54 3.79 18.54 32.41
N ILE A 55 3.75 19.54 31.54
CA ILE A 55 2.55 20.24 31.12
C ILE A 55 2.23 19.85 29.69
N LEU A 56 0.97 19.48 29.45
CA LEU A 56 0.39 19.26 28.12
C LEU A 56 -0.34 20.54 27.69
N TYR A 57 0.02 21.05 26.56
CA TYR A 57 -0.67 22.19 25.94
C TYR A 57 -1.61 21.70 24.83
N ALA A 58 -2.59 22.50 24.48
CA ALA A 58 -3.56 22.17 23.43
C ALA A 58 -2.89 21.80 22.08
N HIS A 59 -1.78 22.45 21.73
CA HIS A 59 -1.03 22.15 20.52
C HIS A 59 -0.20 20.85 20.56
N HIS A 60 -0.23 20.12 21.67
CA HIS A 60 0.35 18.79 21.79
C HIS A 60 -0.70 17.67 21.58
N ILE A 61 -1.98 18.03 21.45
CA ILE A 61 -3.07 17.09 21.28
C ILE A 61 -3.29 16.92 19.78
N TYR A 62 -3.25 15.68 19.32
CA TYR A 62 -3.56 15.29 17.96
C TYR A 62 -4.98 14.75 17.88
N HIS A 63 -5.69 15.12 16.85
CA HIS A 63 -7.02 14.61 16.58
C HIS A 63 -6.92 13.32 15.79
N ILE A 64 -7.62 12.30 16.26
CA ILE A 64 -7.72 11.03 15.53
C ILE A 64 -9.03 11.04 14.75
N ASN A 65 -8.90 10.99 13.44
CA ASN A 65 -10.06 10.95 12.56
C ASN A 65 -10.79 9.61 12.72
N PRO A 66 -12.13 9.63 12.98
CA PRO A 66 -12.90 8.40 13.21
C PRO A 66 -13.14 7.59 11.94
N HIS A 67 -13.03 8.18 10.77
CA HIS A 67 -13.24 7.52 9.48
C HIS A 67 -11.95 7.32 8.70
N ASP A 68 -11.95 6.35 7.81
CA ASP A 68 -10.85 6.11 6.90
C ASP A 68 -10.86 7.14 5.76
N VAL A 69 -9.69 7.38 5.19
CA VAL A 69 -9.55 8.21 4.00
C VAL A 69 -9.93 7.40 2.77
N GLU A 70 -10.86 7.92 1.99
CA GLU A 70 -11.14 7.42 0.66
C GLU A 70 -10.11 7.96 -0.33
N ILE A 71 -9.67 7.08 -1.23
CA ILE A 71 -8.70 7.43 -2.25
C ILE A 71 -9.31 7.20 -3.62
N ARG A 72 -9.15 8.18 -4.49
CA ARG A 72 -9.42 8.05 -5.93
C ARG A 72 -8.15 8.33 -6.71
N VAL A 73 -7.88 7.51 -7.70
CA VAL A 73 -6.68 7.66 -8.51
C VAL A 73 -7.08 7.81 -9.97
N THR A 74 -6.60 8.87 -10.59
CA THR A 74 -6.82 9.13 -12.01
C THR A 74 -5.53 8.85 -12.78
N PHE A 75 -5.62 8.02 -13.81
CA PHE A 75 -4.52 7.68 -14.69
C PHE A 75 -4.77 8.28 -16.08
N HIS A 76 -3.76 8.96 -16.61
CA HIS A 76 -3.76 9.47 -17.97
C HIS A 76 -2.61 8.83 -18.75
N VAL A 77 -2.92 8.16 -19.83
CA VAL A 77 -1.94 7.55 -20.74
C VAL A 77 -2.02 8.23 -22.09
N ASP A 78 -0.94 8.85 -22.50
CA ASP A 78 -0.76 9.34 -23.85
C ASP A 78 0.39 8.60 -24.56
N SER A 79 0.74 9.00 -25.78
CA SER A 79 1.78 8.34 -26.58
C SER A 79 3.19 8.42 -25.96
N LYS A 80 3.44 9.37 -25.08
CA LYS A 80 4.78 9.67 -24.54
C LYS A 80 4.86 9.55 -23.04
N THR A 81 3.75 9.75 -22.32
CA THR A 81 3.76 9.82 -20.86
C THR A 81 2.63 9.01 -20.26
N PHE A 82 2.93 8.47 -19.09
CA PHE A 82 1.96 7.95 -18.15
C PHE A 82 1.93 8.90 -16.96
N ARG A 83 0.78 9.48 -16.69
CA ARG A 83 0.58 10.41 -15.57
C ARG A 83 -0.48 9.87 -14.65
N TYR A 84 -0.27 9.99 -13.35
CA TYR A 84 -1.30 9.68 -12.38
C TYR A 84 -1.39 10.72 -11.28
N GLN A 85 -2.60 10.85 -10.73
CA GLN A 85 -2.96 11.75 -9.66
C GLN A 85 -3.68 10.97 -8.58
N LEU A 86 -3.41 11.31 -7.33
CA LEU A 86 -4.07 10.74 -6.17
C LEU A 86 -4.87 11.84 -5.48
N GLN A 87 -6.17 11.62 -5.33
CA GLN A 87 -7.08 12.50 -4.61
C GLN A 87 -7.54 11.82 -3.33
N CYS A 88 -7.47 12.53 -2.23
CA CYS A 88 -7.91 12.05 -0.92
C CYS A 88 -9.21 12.73 -0.54
N TYR A 89 -10.13 11.94 0.03
CA TYR A 89 -11.41 12.42 0.55
C TYR A 89 -11.56 11.96 1.99
N TYR A 90 -12.02 12.87 2.82
CA TYR A 90 -12.41 12.57 4.18
C TYR A 90 -13.86 13.04 4.39
N GLU A 91 -14.75 12.12 4.78
CA GLU A 91 -16.20 12.38 4.88
C GLU A 91 -16.79 13.00 3.58
N GLY A 92 -16.33 12.50 2.43
CA GLY A 92 -16.76 12.99 1.12
C GLY A 92 -16.17 14.35 0.70
N GLN A 93 -15.37 14.99 1.56
CA GLN A 93 -14.71 16.27 1.25
C GLN A 93 -13.28 16.04 0.77
N PRO A 94 -12.91 16.58 -0.40
CA PRO A 94 -11.54 16.46 -0.91
C PRO A 94 -10.57 17.29 -0.06
N PHE A 95 -9.39 16.74 0.18
CA PHE A 95 -8.30 17.47 0.81
C PHE A 95 -6.96 17.23 0.12
N SER A 96 -6.05 18.18 0.25
CA SER A 96 -4.74 18.14 -0.36
C SER A 96 -3.66 17.72 0.63
N LEU A 97 -2.96 16.63 0.34
CA LEU A 97 -1.84 16.17 1.16
C LEU A 97 -0.68 17.20 1.20
N SER A 98 -0.53 18.04 0.17
CA SER A 98 0.54 19.04 0.10
C SER A 98 0.34 20.23 1.03
N GLU A 99 -0.89 20.47 1.47
CA GLU A 99 -1.26 21.59 2.32
C GLU A 99 -1.14 21.27 3.83
N LEU A 100 -1.16 19.99 4.17
CA LEU A 100 -1.12 19.53 5.56
C LEU A 100 0.32 19.22 5.99
N LYS A 101 0.86 20.02 6.89
CA LYS A 101 2.22 19.83 7.42
C LYS A 101 2.29 20.07 8.93
N PRO A 102 3.17 19.37 9.64
CA PRO A 102 4.13 18.37 9.17
C PRO A 102 3.48 17.06 8.69
N VAL A 103 4.23 16.25 7.94
CA VAL A 103 3.86 14.90 7.53
C VAL A 103 4.73 13.89 8.28
N VAL A 104 4.11 13.04 9.08
CA VAL A 104 4.80 11.96 9.81
C VAL A 104 4.14 10.62 9.49
N VAL A 105 4.94 9.65 9.07
CA VAL A 105 4.47 8.29 8.83
C VAL A 105 4.53 7.52 10.15
N LEU A 106 3.39 7.05 10.63
CA LEU A 106 3.31 6.20 11.81
C LEU A 106 3.38 4.71 11.44
N THR A 107 2.67 4.33 10.40
CA THR A 107 2.74 2.97 9.84
C THR A 107 2.86 3.01 8.33
N SER A 108 3.53 1.99 7.77
CA SER A 108 3.82 1.93 6.35
C SER A 108 2.74 1.20 5.56
N SER A 109 2.20 0.10 6.08
CA SER A 109 1.21 -0.74 5.39
C SER A 109 0.29 -1.44 6.40
N PRO A 110 -1.00 -1.10 6.46
CA PRO A 110 -1.62 0.06 5.80
C PRO A 110 -1.04 1.37 6.30
N ALA A 111 -1.11 2.42 5.47
CA ALA A 111 -0.52 3.70 5.83
C ALA A 111 -1.36 4.41 6.90
N THR A 112 -0.68 4.90 7.94
CA THR A 112 -1.25 5.85 8.90
C THR A 112 -0.35 7.07 8.96
N LEU A 113 -0.91 8.21 8.64
CA LEU A 113 -0.16 9.47 8.53
C LEU A 113 -0.69 10.49 9.54
N LEU A 114 0.24 11.12 10.24
CA LEU A 114 -0.04 12.36 10.95
C LEU A 114 0.20 13.50 9.97
N LEU A 115 -0.85 14.23 9.64
CA LEU A 115 -0.84 15.37 8.72
C LEU A 115 -1.26 16.62 9.49
N GLY A 116 -0.30 17.50 9.74
CA GLY A 116 -0.53 18.63 10.65
C GLY A 116 -0.79 18.15 12.07
N MET A 117 -1.99 18.37 12.58
CA MET A 117 -2.42 17.97 13.92
C MET A 117 -3.45 16.82 13.90
N GLU A 118 -3.65 16.21 12.75
CA GLU A 118 -4.67 15.17 12.55
C GLU A 118 -4.07 13.86 12.08
N LEU A 119 -4.59 12.76 12.60
CA LEU A 119 -4.20 11.40 12.24
C LEU A 119 -5.19 10.83 11.23
N TYR A 120 -4.69 10.45 10.07
CA TYR A 120 -5.44 9.89 8.96
C TYR A 120 -5.05 8.43 8.71
N PHE A 121 -6.06 7.58 8.49
CA PHE A 121 -5.91 6.17 8.17
C PHE A 121 -6.20 5.93 6.70
N PHE A 122 -5.25 5.30 6.02
CA PHE A 122 -5.33 4.99 4.60
C PHE A 122 -5.36 3.46 4.44
N PRO A 123 -6.55 2.84 4.42
CA PRO A 123 -6.66 1.40 4.27
C PRO A 123 -6.14 0.94 2.91
N HIS A 124 -5.57 -0.25 2.87
CA HIS A 124 -5.15 -0.95 1.65
C HIS A 124 -4.12 -0.24 0.76
N ILE A 125 -3.45 0.79 1.26
CA ILE A 125 -2.39 1.47 0.53
C ILE A 125 -1.15 1.66 1.41
N GLU A 126 0.01 1.62 0.78
CA GLU A 126 1.29 1.84 1.44
C GLU A 126 1.65 3.33 1.47
N SER A 127 2.28 3.78 2.56
CA SER A 127 2.74 5.16 2.71
C SER A 127 3.68 5.60 1.59
N ALA A 128 4.50 4.69 1.06
CA ALA A 128 5.40 4.96 -0.05
C ALA A 128 4.67 5.44 -1.32
N ARG A 129 3.41 5.02 -1.52
CA ARG A 129 2.58 5.43 -2.65
C ARG A 129 1.89 6.77 -2.44
N ILE A 130 1.68 7.16 -1.18
CA ILE A 130 1.02 8.43 -0.81
C ILE A 130 2.04 9.57 -0.70
N LEU A 131 3.20 9.33 -0.10
CA LEU A 131 4.19 10.35 0.22
C LEU A 131 4.62 11.24 -0.95
N PRO A 132 4.78 10.76 -2.20
CA PRO A 132 5.10 11.64 -3.32
C PRO A 132 4.09 12.77 -3.52
N PHE A 133 2.80 12.53 -3.20
CA PHE A 133 1.71 13.49 -3.36
C PHE A 133 1.66 14.55 -2.26
N THR A 134 2.44 14.40 -1.21
CA THR A 134 2.66 15.49 -0.23
C THR A 134 3.52 16.63 -0.79
N LYS A 135 4.17 16.40 -1.96
CA LYS A 135 5.06 17.36 -2.62
C LYS A 135 4.63 17.70 -4.04
N LYS A 136 3.90 16.81 -4.71
CA LYS A 136 3.51 16.95 -6.12
C LYS A 136 2.04 16.59 -6.28
N ARG A 137 1.32 17.32 -7.12
CA ARG A 137 -0.08 17.02 -7.43
C ARG A 137 -0.23 15.82 -8.36
N SER A 138 0.75 15.59 -9.21
CA SER A 138 0.76 14.47 -10.16
C SER A 138 2.17 13.92 -10.33
N ILE A 139 2.24 12.65 -10.73
CA ILE A 139 3.49 11.97 -11.06
C ILE A 139 3.41 11.60 -12.54
N SER A 140 4.46 11.96 -13.29
CA SER A 140 4.58 11.59 -14.71
C SER A 140 5.78 10.67 -14.90
N VAL A 141 5.60 9.67 -15.72
CA VAL A 141 6.58 8.64 -16.01
C VAL A 141 6.65 8.46 -17.51
N ASP A 142 7.81 8.03 -18.01
CA ASP A 142 8.00 7.71 -19.42
C ASP A 142 7.10 6.54 -19.85
N ALA A 143 6.52 6.65 -21.05
CA ALA A 143 5.66 5.63 -21.63
C ALA A 143 6.33 4.24 -21.75
N LEU A 144 7.67 4.20 -21.88
CA LEU A 144 8.43 2.95 -21.90
C LEU A 144 8.36 2.15 -20.59
N GLN A 145 7.96 2.78 -19.50
CA GLN A 145 7.84 2.14 -18.18
C GLN A 145 6.39 1.81 -17.79
N ILE A 146 5.43 2.06 -18.70
CA ILE A 146 3.99 1.90 -18.41
C ILE A 146 3.66 0.52 -17.85
N GLU A 147 4.10 -0.55 -18.50
CA GLU A 147 3.78 -1.92 -18.06
C GLU A 147 4.19 -2.17 -16.62
N LYS A 148 5.42 -1.81 -16.28
CA LYS A 148 5.92 -1.93 -14.91
C LYS A 148 5.10 -1.11 -13.91
N TYR A 149 4.61 0.06 -14.30
CA TYR A 149 3.76 0.90 -13.43
C TYR A 149 2.35 0.35 -13.32
N ILE A 150 1.80 -0.23 -14.38
CA ILE A 150 0.49 -0.89 -14.33
C ILE A 150 0.55 -2.04 -13.32
N ASP A 151 1.52 -2.93 -13.42
CA ASP A 151 1.62 -4.09 -12.55
C ASP A 151 1.89 -3.72 -11.08
N ASN A 152 2.76 -2.74 -10.86
CA ASN A 152 3.21 -2.43 -9.50
C ASN A 152 2.40 -1.34 -8.79
N ILE A 153 1.61 -0.55 -9.54
CA ILE A 153 0.88 0.60 -8.98
C ILE A 153 -0.61 0.52 -9.31
N VAL A 154 -0.96 0.44 -10.60
CA VAL A 154 -2.37 0.53 -11.03
C VAL A 154 -3.18 -0.65 -10.52
N ILE A 155 -2.74 -1.86 -10.81
CA ILE A 155 -3.44 -3.09 -10.43
C ILE A 155 -3.61 -3.22 -8.91
N PRO A 156 -2.55 -3.05 -8.08
CA PRO A 156 -2.70 -3.11 -6.63
C PRO A 156 -3.63 -2.04 -6.04
N ILE A 157 -3.70 -0.86 -6.66
CA ILE A 157 -4.61 0.21 -6.22
C ILE A 157 -6.04 -0.10 -6.64
N ALA A 158 -6.25 -0.55 -7.88
CA ALA A 158 -7.56 -0.86 -8.45
C ALA A 158 -8.36 -1.91 -7.66
N ARG A 159 -7.66 -2.78 -6.93
CA ARG A 159 -8.29 -3.80 -6.08
C ARG A 159 -9.10 -3.24 -4.92
N TYR A 160 -8.77 -2.05 -4.44
CA TYR A 160 -9.30 -1.52 -3.19
C TYR A 160 -9.79 -0.09 -3.28
N HIS A 161 -9.49 0.60 -4.37
CA HIS A 161 -9.79 2.03 -4.51
C HIS A 161 -10.39 2.32 -5.87
N ASP A 162 -11.22 3.35 -5.91
CA ASP A 162 -11.80 3.85 -7.15
C ASP A 162 -10.71 4.39 -8.07
N ILE A 163 -10.72 3.93 -9.31
CA ILE A 163 -9.79 4.39 -10.33
C ILE A 163 -10.55 4.95 -11.53
N GLU A 164 -10.02 6.03 -12.07
CA GLU A 164 -10.43 6.62 -13.32
C GLU A 164 -9.29 6.54 -14.31
N THR A 165 -9.55 6.07 -15.53
CA THR A 165 -8.51 5.87 -16.53
C THR A 165 -8.85 6.60 -17.82
N HIS A 166 -7.86 7.33 -18.36
CA HIS A 166 -7.94 8.00 -19.65
C HIS A 166 -6.83 7.47 -20.56
N GLY A 167 -7.19 6.93 -21.72
CA GLY A 167 -6.25 6.29 -22.64
C GLY A 167 -5.76 4.92 -22.21
N LEU A 168 -6.41 4.33 -21.22
CA LEU A 168 -6.15 2.97 -20.72
C LEU A 168 -7.49 2.34 -20.34
N ASN A 169 -7.83 1.20 -20.94
CA ASN A 169 -9.00 0.43 -20.53
C ASN A 169 -8.56 -0.67 -19.57
N ILE A 170 -9.13 -0.66 -18.38
CA ILE A 170 -8.97 -1.72 -17.39
C ILE A 170 -10.30 -2.44 -17.30
N THR A 171 -10.30 -3.73 -17.63
CA THR A 171 -11.47 -4.60 -17.49
C THR A 171 -11.16 -5.64 -16.42
N GLU A 172 -12.06 -5.81 -15.48
CA GLU A 172 -12.04 -6.91 -14.53
C GLU A 172 -12.91 -8.04 -15.10
N GLU A 173 -12.29 -9.19 -15.39
CA GLU A 173 -13.01 -10.39 -15.82
C GLU A 173 -13.02 -11.38 -14.66
N GLU A 174 -14.21 -11.74 -14.19
CA GLU A 174 -14.37 -12.85 -13.26
C GLU A 174 -14.38 -14.16 -14.07
N CYS A 175 -13.28 -14.87 -14.04
CA CYS A 175 -13.17 -16.21 -14.62
C CYS A 175 -13.27 -17.27 -13.54
N ALA A 176 -14.02 -18.35 -13.79
CA ALA A 176 -14.01 -19.51 -12.93
C ALA A 176 -12.59 -20.09 -12.87
N CYS A 177 -12.13 -20.39 -11.66
CA CYS A 177 -10.87 -21.08 -11.46
C CYS A 177 -11.08 -22.59 -11.61
N GLU A 178 -10.37 -23.22 -12.55
CA GLU A 178 -10.34 -24.66 -12.70
C GLU A 178 -9.01 -25.20 -12.18
N ALA A 179 -9.06 -26.09 -11.20
CA ALA A 179 -7.88 -26.86 -10.78
C ALA A 179 -7.68 -28.03 -11.73
N VAL A 180 -6.58 -28.03 -12.47
CA VAL A 180 -6.22 -29.09 -13.43
C VAL A 180 -5.04 -29.87 -12.87
N LEU A 181 -5.23 -31.17 -12.71
CA LEU A 181 -4.21 -32.11 -12.30
C LEU A 181 -3.74 -32.86 -13.53
N SER A 182 -2.48 -32.78 -13.89
CA SER A 182 -1.87 -33.48 -15.01
C SER A 182 -0.73 -34.36 -14.56
N PHE A 183 -0.53 -35.45 -15.29
CA PHE A 183 0.61 -36.33 -15.09
C PHE A 183 1.61 -36.04 -16.21
N GLU A 184 2.83 -35.71 -15.83
CA GLU A 184 3.94 -35.53 -16.77
C GLU A 184 4.98 -36.66 -16.57
N ASP A 185 5.56 -37.08 -17.66
CA ASP A 185 6.67 -38.05 -17.60
C ASP A 185 7.92 -37.33 -17.05
N ALA A 186 8.35 -37.74 -15.88
CA ALA A 186 9.57 -37.22 -15.29
C ALA A 186 10.81 -37.93 -15.90
N THR A 187 11.90 -37.20 -16.02
CA THR A 187 13.13 -37.55 -16.75
C THR A 187 13.84 -38.83 -16.26
N TYR A 188 13.36 -39.48 -15.20
CA TYR A 188 13.93 -40.70 -14.63
C TYR A 188 12.86 -41.76 -14.29
N ASN A 189 12.16 -42.28 -15.30
CA ASN A 189 11.16 -43.35 -15.15
C ASN A 189 10.09 -43.14 -14.06
N GLY A 190 9.75 -41.92 -13.74
CA GLY A 190 8.70 -41.53 -12.80
C GLY A 190 7.65 -40.69 -13.47
N GLN A 191 6.45 -40.71 -12.92
CA GLN A 191 5.40 -39.75 -13.28
C GLN A 191 5.41 -38.63 -12.24
N ALA A 192 5.48 -37.39 -12.69
CA ALA A 192 5.31 -36.23 -11.85
C ALA A 192 3.84 -35.76 -11.89
N LEU A 193 3.28 -35.50 -10.73
CA LEU A 193 1.95 -34.90 -10.60
C LEU A 193 2.10 -33.39 -10.63
N GLN A 194 1.50 -32.75 -11.62
CA GLN A 194 1.50 -31.29 -11.73
C GLN A 194 0.09 -30.77 -11.48
N LEU A 195 -0.02 -29.86 -10.51
CA LEU A 195 -1.23 -29.09 -10.25
C LEU A 195 -1.07 -27.72 -10.89
N VAL A 196 -2.04 -27.31 -11.70
CA VAL A 196 -2.11 -25.97 -12.27
C VAL A 196 -3.52 -25.43 -12.12
N PHE A 197 -3.62 -24.12 -11.97
CA PHE A 197 -4.89 -23.42 -11.95
C PHE A 197 -5.11 -22.74 -13.31
N ARG A 198 -6.26 -22.99 -13.93
CA ARG A 198 -6.65 -22.40 -15.20
C ARG A 198 -7.71 -21.34 -14.97
N TYR A 199 -7.47 -20.15 -15.53
CA TYR A 199 -8.41 -19.04 -15.57
C TYR A 199 -8.61 -18.63 -17.04
N GLY A 200 -9.73 -19.01 -17.65
CA GLY A 200 -9.89 -18.87 -19.10
C GLY A 200 -8.75 -19.54 -19.85
N ASP A 201 -8.05 -18.78 -20.69
CA ASP A 201 -6.92 -19.27 -21.51
C ASP A 201 -5.56 -19.27 -20.79
N GLN A 202 -5.52 -18.88 -19.51
CA GLN A 202 -4.26 -18.76 -18.76
C GLN A 202 -4.11 -19.82 -17.68
N THR A 203 -2.87 -20.26 -17.51
CA THR A 203 -2.50 -21.31 -16.57
C THR A 203 -1.46 -20.78 -15.58
N PHE A 204 -1.66 -21.06 -14.28
CA PHE A 204 -0.81 -20.60 -13.19
C PHE A 204 -0.34 -21.79 -12.36
N ALA A 205 0.90 -21.76 -11.91
CA ALA A 205 1.42 -22.70 -10.92
C ALA A 205 0.81 -22.46 -9.53
N PRO A 206 0.79 -23.47 -8.63
CA PRO A 206 0.24 -23.34 -7.28
C PRO A 206 0.81 -22.19 -6.47
N ASP A 207 2.09 -21.88 -6.65
CA ASP A 207 2.78 -20.81 -5.91
C ASP A 207 2.33 -19.41 -6.31
N SER A 208 1.72 -19.28 -7.48
CA SER A 208 1.15 -18.01 -7.99
C SER A 208 -0.35 -17.88 -7.74
N ALA A 209 -1.00 -18.91 -7.19
CA ALA A 209 -2.46 -18.96 -6.99
C ALA A 209 -3.01 -17.98 -5.94
N ASN A 210 -2.17 -17.24 -5.23
CA ASN A 210 -2.59 -16.16 -4.31
C ASN A 210 -3.21 -14.95 -5.03
N GLU A 211 -3.14 -14.90 -6.35
CA GLU A 211 -3.78 -13.85 -7.16
C GLU A 211 -5.11 -14.35 -7.72
N MET A 212 -6.14 -14.39 -6.89
CA MET A 212 -7.50 -14.84 -7.26
C MET A 212 -8.22 -13.90 -8.26
N LYS A 213 -7.68 -12.72 -8.53
CA LYS A 213 -8.23 -11.77 -9.50
C LYS A 213 -7.17 -11.35 -10.48
N LYS A 214 -7.43 -11.58 -11.76
CA LYS A 214 -6.63 -11.06 -12.84
C LYS A 214 -7.29 -9.80 -13.39
N ILE A 215 -6.57 -8.69 -13.35
CA ILE A 215 -6.96 -7.46 -14.02
C ILE A 215 -6.30 -7.46 -15.39
N ILE A 216 -7.13 -7.49 -16.45
CA ILE A 216 -6.67 -7.39 -17.83
C ILE A 216 -6.77 -5.92 -18.24
N TYR A 217 -5.66 -5.34 -18.64
CA TYR A 217 -5.65 -4.00 -19.21
C TYR A 217 -5.37 -4.04 -20.70
N ARG A 218 -6.05 -3.19 -21.45
CA ARG A 218 -5.80 -2.97 -22.87
C ARG A 218 -5.49 -1.50 -23.09
N LYS A 219 -4.37 -1.23 -23.76
CA LYS A 219 -4.07 0.11 -24.22
C LYS A 219 -4.98 0.40 -25.42
N THR A 220 -5.84 1.40 -25.31
CA THR A 220 -6.55 1.93 -26.48
C THR A 220 -5.52 2.67 -27.32
N SER A 221 -5.10 2.08 -28.44
CA SER A 221 -4.44 2.84 -29.49
C SER A 221 -5.49 3.80 -30.03
N GLY A 222 -5.33 5.08 -29.73
CA GLY A 222 -6.12 6.11 -30.38
C GLY A 222 -5.84 6.01 -31.88
N GLU A 223 -6.86 5.76 -32.66
CA GLU A 223 -6.84 6.08 -34.08
C GLU A 223 -6.63 7.60 -34.18
N ILE A 224 -5.58 7.97 -34.90
CA ILE A 224 -5.29 9.34 -35.33
C ILE A 224 -6.20 9.66 -36.50
#